data_7c676b24217dcaada638ef7c5de7798d
#
_entry.id   7c676b24217dcaada638ef7c5de7798d
#
_cell.length_a   1.000
_cell.length_b   1.000
_cell.length_c   1.000
_cell.angle_alpha   90.00
_cell.angle_beta   90.00
_cell.angle_gamma   90.00
#
_symmetry.space_group_name_H-M   'P 1'
#
loop_
_entity.id
_entity.type
_entity.pdbx_description
1 polymer ?
#
loop_
_entity_poly.entity_id
_entity_poly.type
_entity_poly.pdbx_seq_one_letter_code
_entity_poly.pdbx_strand_id
1 'polypeptide(L)' 'MIHELSDVQSEHIGEGTNIWQYCVVLPEAKIGSDCNICSHCFIENEVLIGD' A
#
# COMPACT_ATOMS: atom_id res chain seq x y z
N MET A 1 9.07 -2.28 0.46
CA MET A 1 8.97 -3.58 -0.24
C MET A 1 7.51 -3.85 -0.60
N ILE A 2 7.27 -4.20 -1.83
CA ILE A 2 5.92 -4.57 -2.27
C ILE A 2 5.96 -6.04 -2.64
N HIS A 3 5.20 -6.84 -1.90
CA HIS A 3 5.19 -8.28 -2.13
C HIS A 3 4.58 -8.60 -3.50
N GLU A 4 5.16 -9.54 -4.22
CA GLU A 4 4.72 -9.86 -5.58
C GLU A 4 3.29 -10.41 -5.66
N LEU A 5 2.78 -10.94 -4.57
CA LEU A 5 1.40 -11.43 -4.51
C LEU A 5 0.40 -10.36 -4.08
N SER A 6 0.81 -9.11 -3.98
CA SER A 6 -0.09 -8.01 -3.71
C SER A 6 -0.50 -7.35 -5.02
N ASP A 7 -1.66 -6.69 -5.00
CA ASP A 7 -2.16 -5.95 -6.14
C ASP A 7 -2.10 -4.45 -5.81
N VAL A 8 -0.97 -3.84 -6.12
CA VAL A 8 -0.74 -2.43 -5.82
C VAL A 8 -0.87 -1.63 -7.11
N GLN A 9 -1.93 -0.84 -7.19
CA GLN A 9 -2.21 -0.04 -8.37
C GLN A 9 -1.82 1.42 -8.19
N SER A 10 -1.47 1.83 -6.97
CA SER A 10 -1.11 3.21 -6.67
C SER A 10 0.37 3.46 -6.92
N GLU A 11 0.68 4.68 -7.38
CA GLU A 11 2.06 5.12 -7.51
C GLU A 11 2.50 5.98 -6.31
N HIS A 12 1.61 6.22 -5.37
CA HIS A 12 1.85 7.12 -4.24
C HIS A 12 2.20 6.32 -2.99
N ILE A 13 3.27 5.56 -3.08
CA ILE A 13 3.77 4.74 -1.98
C ILE A 13 5.10 5.33 -1.53
N GLY A 14 5.20 5.74 -0.27
CA GLY A 14 6.43 6.33 0.25
C GLY A 14 7.56 5.34 0.41
N GLU A 15 8.77 5.85 0.57
CA GLU A 15 9.95 5.02 0.73
C GLU A 15 9.90 4.22 2.03
N GLY A 16 10.43 3.01 1.99
CA GLY A 16 10.53 2.17 3.18
C GLY A 16 9.24 1.48 3.57
N THR A 17 8.15 1.76 2.86
CA THR A 17 6.86 1.12 3.14
C THR A 17 6.87 -0.31 2.67
N ASN A 18 6.39 -1.21 3.52
CA ASN A 18 6.26 -2.63 3.20
C ASN A 18 4.80 -2.98 2.98
N ILE A 19 4.51 -3.58 1.84
CA ILE A 19 3.17 -4.07 1.51
C ILE A 19 3.28 -5.58 1.35
N TRP A 20 2.61 -6.30 2.22
CA TRP A 20 2.70 -7.75 2.28
C TRP A 20 1.73 -8.41 1.31
N GLN A 21 1.77 -9.74 1.26
CA GLN A 21 0.98 -10.51 0.29
C GLN A 21 -0.52 -10.31 0.46
N TYR A 22 -1.25 -10.45 -0.63
CA TYR A 22 -2.72 -10.39 -0.68
C TYR A 22 -3.29 -9.04 -0.25
N CYS A 23 -2.53 -7.98 -0.41
CA CYS A 23 -3.04 -6.63 -0.22
C CYS A 23 -3.54 -6.08 -1.55
N VAL A 24 -4.59 -5.27 -1.49
CA VAL A 24 -5.09 -4.56 -2.67
C VAL A 24 -5.01 -3.07 -2.37
N VAL A 25 -4.29 -2.34 -3.19
CA VAL A 25 -4.15 -0.89 -3.07
C VAL A 25 -4.65 -0.25 -4.36
N LEU A 26 -5.72 0.52 -4.26
CA LEU A 26 -6.34 1.12 -5.44
C LEU A 26 -5.55 2.33 -5.94
N PRO A 27 -5.76 2.74 -7.20
CA PRO A 27 -4.87 3.73 -7.84
C PRO A 27 -4.75 5.08 -7.16
N GLU A 28 -5.79 5.52 -6.47
CA GLU A 28 -5.79 6.85 -5.85
C GLU A 28 -5.48 6.83 -4.37
N ALA A 29 -5.07 5.69 -3.82
CA ALA A 29 -4.63 5.62 -2.44
C ALA A 29 -3.25 6.23 -2.31
N LYS A 30 -2.98 6.84 -1.15
CA LYS A 30 -1.68 7.46 -0.85
C LYS A 30 -1.16 6.90 0.45
N ILE A 31 0.02 6.31 0.40
CA ILE A 31 0.63 5.69 1.58
C ILE A 31 1.96 6.38 1.83
N GLY A 32 2.16 6.83 3.07
CA GLY A 32 3.38 7.53 3.44
C GLY A 32 4.60 6.62 3.52
N SER A 33 5.67 7.15 4.09
CA SER A 33 6.93 6.42 4.22
C SER A 33 6.94 5.53 5.45
N ASP A 34 7.72 4.46 5.38
CA ASP A 34 7.98 3.57 6.52
C ASP A 34 6.72 2.94 7.12
N CYS A 35 5.67 2.79 6.31
CA CYS A 35 4.45 2.12 6.73
C CYS A 35 4.60 0.61 6.56
N ASN A 36 3.78 -0.14 7.28
CA ASN A 36 3.78 -1.60 7.18
C ASN A 36 2.34 -2.07 6.96
N ILE A 37 2.00 -2.37 5.72
CA ILE A 37 0.65 -2.80 5.36
C ILE A 37 0.59 -4.32 5.45
N CYS A 38 -0.12 -4.82 6.45
CA CYS A 38 -0.20 -6.25 6.70
C CYS A 38 -0.97 -6.98 5.59
N SER A 39 -0.82 -8.29 5.55
CA SER A 39 -1.49 -9.10 4.53
C SER A 39 -3.01 -9.00 4.63
N HIS A 40 -3.68 -9.22 3.50
CA HIS A 40 -5.14 -9.20 3.37
C HIS A 40 -5.77 -7.83 3.68
N CYS A 41 -5.03 -6.75 3.47
CA CYS A 41 -5.58 -5.39 3.62
C CYS A 41 -6.13 -4.89 2.30
N PHE A 42 -7.15 -4.05 2.40
CA PHE A 42 -7.74 -3.41 1.22
C PHE A 42 -7.69 -1.90 1.43
N ILE A 43 -6.92 -1.22 0.59
CA ILE A 43 -6.77 0.24 0.66
C ILE A 43 -7.55 0.86 -0.49
N GLU A 44 -8.63 1.54 -0.18
CA GLU A 44 -9.52 2.12 -1.19
C GLU A 44 -8.96 3.41 -1.77
N ASN A 45 -9.60 3.87 -2.86
CA ASN A 45 -9.25 5.16 -3.46
C ASN A 45 -9.44 6.29 -2.45
N GLU A 46 -8.61 7.32 -2.58
CA GLU A 46 -8.67 8.53 -1.77
C GLU A 46 -8.41 8.28 -0.28
N VAL A 47 -7.84 7.15 0.07
CA VAL A 47 -7.37 6.89 1.43
C VAL A 47 -5.96 7.41 1.57
N LEU A 48 -5.71 8.14 2.65
CA LEU A 48 -4.38 8.66 2.96
C LEU A 48 -3.88 7.98 4.23
N ILE A 49 -2.79 7.26 4.12
CA ILE A 49 -2.17 6.60 5.26
C ILE A 49 -0.87 7.35 5.56
N GLY A 50 -0.78 7.91 6.77
CA GLY A 50 0.41 8.63 7.21
C GLY A 50 1.57 7.69 7.52
N ASP A 51 2.70 8.30 7.75
CA ASP A 51 3.93 7.58 8.09
C ASP A 51 3.84 6.81 9.41
#